data_fe96b6f9b1b88e264f099545a298b75b
#
_entry.id   fe96b6f9b1b88e264f099545a298b75b
#
_cell.length_a   1.000
_cell.length_b   1.000
_cell.length_c   1.000
_cell.angle_alpha   90.00
_cell.angle_beta   90.00
_cell.angle_gamma   90.00
#
_symmetry.space_group_name_H-M   'P 1'
#
loop_
_entity.id
_entity.type
_entity.pdbx_description
1 polymer ?
#
loop_
_entity_poly.entity_id
_entity_poly.type
_entity_poly.pdbx_seq_one_letter_code
_entity_poly.pdbx_strand_id
1 'polypeptide(L)'
;NYWIKNVSAGPLDSVHVALWADLVVRNTNITPPTVGTPFFNQGGMGFIDTANLAYAYDYGGDAGLADSYAGMAFLGSVPYLNNTSYQAWQFRNNTDPTYFSPTDDNNKFNKMATGLTSPQIAGIPKPSNFMTMITAGPISRIVAGDSVNFAFALIAAKKKTPTPTTDDSPSQRSNLLQAAGWAQRTYNGEDRNGNGIQDPDEIWTDNGKPKRYFLPSPPSSPRTRIVPKEKLVEIYWDRSAEASIDPITNKRDFEGYRIYGTNAGVDLTESQDLLGNLKLLGEFDNPSDQIGYNTGFGTVRLTSPISFSPDTTKYYYRFTVPGVLNGWQYGYAVTAFDSGDSNTQLESLESSKIQTLKRIIPGTLAVTDGSRDVTVYPNPYYARAYWDGRGERDRKLYFANLPPRAEVRIYTLAGDVVDQFDHDGMTYNASDINWFQR
;
A
#
# COMPACT_ATOMS: atom_id res chain seq x y z
N ASN A 1 -4.94 6.96 16.92
CA ASN A 1 -6.20 7.57 17.32
C ASN A 1 -6.59 7.05 18.70
N TYR A 2 -6.89 7.96 19.65
CA TYR A 2 -7.17 7.64 21.04
C TYR A 2 -8.50 8.26 21.47
N TRP A 3 -9.35 7.47 22.10
CA TRP A 3 -10.56 7.93 22.77
C TRP A 3 -10.35 7.87 24.26
N ILE A 4 -10.51 9.02 24.92
CA ILE A 4 -10.37 9.16 26.37
C ILE A 4 -11.73 9.51 26.93
N LYS A 5 -12.27 8.64 27.79
CA LYS A 5 -13.58 8.82 28.43
C LYS A 5 -13.41 9.22 29.89
N ASN A 6 -14.13 10.24 30.35
CA ASN A 6 -14.23 10.54 31.74
C ASN A 6 -15.18 9.55 32.44
N VAL A 7 -14.63 8.62 33.19
CA VAL A 7 -15.37 7.60 33.95
C VAL A 7 -15.55 7.99 35.44
N SER A 8 -15.12 9.18 35.84
CA SER A 8 -15.30 9.68 37.21
C SER A 8 -16.73 10.20 37.43
N ALA A 9 -17.13 10.38 38.69
CA ALA A 9 -18.45 10.93 39.06
C ALA A 9 -18.56 12.44 38.80
N GLY A 10 -17.45 13.14 38.59
CA GLY A 10 -17.40 14.60 38.39
C GLY A 10 -16.67 15.01 37.11
N PRO A 11 -16.70 16.30 36.78
CA PRO A 11 -15.95 16.79 35.63
C PRO A 11 -14.44 16.76 35.90
N LEU A 12 -13.67 16.63 34.80
CA LEU A 12 -12.23 16.85 34.80
C LEU A 12 -11.96 18.18 34.12
N ASP A 13 -11.19 19.05 34.77
CA ASP A 13 -10.87 20.40 34.30
C ASP A 13 -9.37 20.47 33.93
N SER A 14 -9.04 21.31 32.93
CA SER A 14 -7.67 21.57 32.48
C SER A 14 -6.88 20.31 32.06
N VAL A 15 -7.51 19.44 31.29
CA VAL A 15 -6.94 18.15 30.90
C VAL A 15 -5.95 18.35 29.76
N HIS A 16 -4.74 17.83 29.92
CA HIS A 16 -3.71 17.75 28.89
C HIS A 16 -3.53 16.31 28.44
N VAL A 17 -3.35 16.10 27.14
CA VAL A 17 -3.05 14.78 26.57
C VAL A 17 -1.76 14.89 25.77
N ALA A 18 -0.80 14.03 26.06
CA ALA A 18 0.49 14.04 25.42
C ALA A 18 0.84 12.69 24.80
N LEU A 19 1.51 12.73 23.66
CA LEU A 19 2.26 11.62 23.11
C LEU A 19 3.74 11.89 23.32
N TRP A 20 4.45 10.95 23.95
CA TRP A 20 5.89 11.01 24.11
C TRP A 20 6.55 9.80 23.46
N ALA A 21 7.77 10.00 22.98
CA ALA A 21 8.55 8.94 22.34
C ALA A 21 10.05 9.15 22.56
N ASP A 22 10.77 8.04 22.58
CA ASP A 22 12.22 7.97 22.40
C ASP A 22 12.48 7.65 20.92
N LEU A 23 12.63 8.69 20.10
CA LEU A 23 12.82 8.55 18.67
C LEU A 23 14.31 8.40 18.37
N VAL A 24 14.72 7.22 17.93
CA VAL A 24 16.10 6.94 17.54
C VAL A 24 16.16 6.53 16.07
N VAL A 25 17.00 7.23 15.30
CA VAL A 25 17.25 6.95 13.89
C VAL A 25 18.68 6.50 13.72
N ARG A 26 18.88 5.34 13.08
CA ARG A 26 20.23 4.82 12.78
C ARG A 26 20.24 4.03 11.49
N ASN A 27 21.42 3.83 10.93
CA ASN A 27 21.61 2.92 9.82
C ASN A 27 21.64 1.46 10.31
N THR A 28 20.56 0.70 10.05
CA THR A 28 20.45 -0.70 10.49
C THR A 28 21.25 -1.68 9.64
N ASN A 29 21.74 -1.26 8.47
CA ASN A 29 22.61 -2.08 7.61
C ASN A 29 24.06 -2.15 8.10
N ILE A 30 24.39 -1.35 9.11
CA ILE A 30 25.73 -1.29 9.69
C ILE A 30 25.67 -1.82 11.12
N THR A 31 26.51 -2.80 11.43
CA THR A 31 26.65 -3.32 12.78
C THR A 31 27.33 -2.25 13.64
N PRO A 32 26.72 -1.78 14.74
CA PRO A 32 27.35 -0.82 15.62
C PRO A 32 28.65 -1.38 16.17
N PRO A 33 29.69 -0.54 16.38
CA PRO A 33 30.91 -0.97 17.03
C PRO A 33 30.60 -1.43 18.46
N THR A 34 31.28 -2.48 18.91
CA THR A 34 31.15 -3.00 20.28
C THR A 34 31.71 -2.07 21.34
N VAL A 35 32.51 -1.08 20.92
CA VAL A 35 33.16 -0.09 21.77
C VAL A 35 32.94 1.30 21.18
N GLY A 36 32.50 2.25 21.97
CA GLY A 36 32.24 3.62 21.55
C GLY A 36 30.96 4.18 22.12
N THR A 37 30.54 5.34 21.61
CA THR A 37 29.26 5.96 22.00
C THR A 37 28.10 5.17 21.44
N PRO A 38 27.13 4.74 22.27
CA PRO A 38 25.99 4.00 21.81
C PRO A 38 25.21 4.79 20.74
N PHE A 39 24.65 4.09 19.74
CA PHE A 39 23.92 4.68 18.62
C PHE A 39 22.77 5.62 19.08
N PHE A 40 22.12 5.32 20.20
CA PHE A 40 21.03 6.14 20.73
C PHE A 40 21.51 7.51 21.26
N ASN A 41 22.79 7.72 21.47
CA ASN A 41 23.39 9.00 21.84
C ASN A 41 23.86 9.82 20.62
N GLN A 42 23.63 9.35 19.41
CA GLN A 42 24.08 9.98 18.17
C GLN A 42 22.96 10.78 17.46
N GLY A 43 21.80 10.91 18.09
CA GLY A 43 20.64 11.54 17.50
C GLY A 43 20.69 13.06 17.51
N GLY A 44 20.02 13.65 16.55
CA GLY A 44 19.53 15.02 16.56
C GLY A 44 18.01 15.04 16.55
N MET A 45 17.42 16.11 17.08
CA MET A 45 15.98 16.27 17.07
C MET A 45 15.57 17.73 16.95
N GLY A 46 14.29 17.95 16.65
CA GLY A 46 13.68 19.25 16.55
C GLY A 46 12.16 19.21 16.53
N PHE A 47 11.58 20.37 16.39
CA PHE A 47 10.15 20.56 16.27
C PHE A 47 9.82 21.55 15.17
N ILE A 48 8.80 21.26 14.39
CA ILE A 48 8.25 22.12 13.34
C ILE A 48 6.86 22.54 13.77
N ASP A 49 6.76 23.76 14.28
CA ASP A 49 5.54 24.32 14.87
C ASP A 49 4.37 24.34 13.87
N THR A 50 4.63 24.77 12.64
CA THR A 50 3.59 24.86 11.58
C THR A 50 2.96 23.52 11.20
N ALA A 51 3.58 22.41 11.55
CA ALA A 51 3.10 21.06 11.30
C ALA A 51 2.80 20.28 12.59
N ASN A 52 2.92 20.89 13.77
CA ASN A 52 2.85 20.20 15.07
C ASN A 52 3.68 18.92 15.09
N LEU A 53 4.89 18.94 14.53
CA LEU A 53 5.71 17.79 14.20
C LEU A 53 7.01 17.79 14.99
N ALA A 54 7.14 16.86 15.92
CA ALA A 54 8.42 16.51 16.54
C ALA A 54 9.15 15.48 15.67
N TYR A 55 10.46 15.61 15.51
CA TYR A 55 11.24 14.70 14.69
C TYR A 55 12.63 14.44 15.25
N ALA A 56 13.18 13.29 14.87
CA ALA A 56 14.58 12.91 15.13
C ALA A 56 15.26 12.45 13.85
N TYR A 57 16.58 12.51 13.85
CA TYR A 57 17.45 12.08 12.75
C TYR A 57 18.80 11.63 13.28
N ASP A 58 19.54 10.93 12.45
CA ASP A 58 20.92 10.54 12.75
C ASP A 58 21.84 11.75 12.54
N TYR A 59 22.48 12.20 13.63
CA TYR A 59 23.38 13.35 13.60
C TYR A 59 24.83 12.93 13.33
N GLY A 60 25.22 11.71 13.64
CA GLY A 60 26.54 11.17 13.33
C GLY A 60 27.33 10.69 14.51
N GLY A 61 28.40 9.99 14.23
CA GLY A 61 29.28 9.31 15.19
C GLY A 61 29.20 7.78 15.07
N ASP A 62 28.23 7.26 14.38
CA ASP A 62 28.14 5.85 14.01
C ASP A 62 28.94 5.52 12.74
N ALA A 63 29.16 4.26 12.47
CA ALA A 63 29.81 3.77 11.26
C ALA A 63 28.88 3.88 10.04
N GLY A 64 28.38 5.08 9.74
CA GLY A 64 27.49 5.39 8.62
C GLY A 64 26.20 6.05 9.07
N LEU A 65 25.87 7.12 8.39
CA LEU A 65 24.66 7.91 8.68
C LEU A 65 23.42 7.28 8.08
N ALA A 66 22.30 7.43 8.76
CA ALA A 66 21.00 7.19 8.16
C ALA A 66 20.54 8.41 7.35
N ASP A 67 19.90 8.15 6.20
CA ASP A 67 19.36 9.18 5.31
C ASP A 67 17.88 9.54 5.63
N SER A 68 17.44 9.26 6.85
CA SER A 68 16.01 9.26 7.20
C SER A 68 15.72 10.16 8.40
N TYR A 69 14.46 10.55 8.50
CA TYR A 69 13.81 11.14 9.65
C TYR A 69 12.77 10.17 10.23
N ALA A 70 12.60 10.19 11.54
CA ALA A 70 11.43 9.67 12.24
C ALA A 70 10.74 10.81 12.95
N GLY A 71 9.44 10.88 12.88
CA GLY A 71 8.66 11.96 13.48
C GLY A 71 7.34 11.49 14.06
N MET A 72 6.77 12.32 14.90
CA MET A 72 5.40 12.23 15.36
C MET A 72 4.72 13.59 15.27
N ALA A 73 3.46 13.61 14.83
CA ALA A 73 2.68 14.83 14.69
C ALA A 73 1.35 14.71 15.41
N PHE A 74 0.88 15.79 16.02
CA PHE A 74 -0.50 15.92 16.45
C PHE A 74 -1.34 16.39 15.26
N LEU A 75 -2.37 15.63 14.90
CA LEU A 75 -3.21 15.90 13.75
C LEU A 75 -4.50 16.66 14.13
N GLY A 76 -5.00 16.45 15.33
CA GLY A 76 -6.20 17.12 15.80
C GLY A 76 -6.95 16.34 16.89
N SER A 77 -8.06 16.92 17.32
CA SER A 77 -8.92 16.37 18.38
C SER A 77 -10.39 16.65 18.12
N VAL A 78 -11.24 15.92 18.86
CA VAL A 78 -12.67 16.22 18.97
C VAL A 78 -13.02 16.22 20.48
N PRO A 79 -13.45 17.36 21.05
CA PRO A 79 -13.61 18.67 20.41
C PRO A 79 -12.28 19.25 19.87
N TYR A 80 -12.39 20.17 18.93
CA TYR A 80 -11.24 20.80 18.29
C TYR A 80 -10.37 21.57 19.28
N LEU A 81 -9.06 21.34 19.22
CA LEU A 81 -8.03 22.04 19.97
C LEU A 81 -6.94 22.52 19.01
N ASN A 82 -6.58 23.77 19.15
CA ASN A 82 -5.48 24.40 18.39
C ASN A 82 -4.22 24.63 19.25
N ASN A 83 -4.29 24.33 20.54
CA ASN A 83 -3.17 24.54 21.44
C ASN A 83 -2.34 23.26 21.57
N THR A 84 -1.13 23.31 21.06
CA THR A 84 -0.11 22.26 21.23
C THR A 84 1.14 22.85 21.87
N SER A 85 1.85 22.03 22.60
CA SER A 85 3.17 22.37 23.12
C SER A 85 4.15 21.23 22.87
N TYR A 86 5.40 21.61 22.74
CA TYR A 86 6.51 20.67 22.53
C TYR A 86 7.48 20.68 23.70
N GLN A 87 7.87 19.50 24.13
CA GLN A 87 8.90 19.29 25.15
C GLN A 87 9.92 18.26 24.66
N ALA A 88 11.15 18.45 25.15
CA ALA A 88 12.21 17.49 25.01
C ALA A 88 13.05 17.46 26.28
N TRP A 89 13.53 16.30 26.65
CA TRP A 89 14.41 16.15 27.81
C TRP A 89 15.41 15.02 27.59
N GLN A 90 16.57 15.17 28.19
CA GLN A 90 17.61 14.17 28.15
C GLN A 90 17.22 12.96 29.03
N PHE A 91 17.41 11.78 28.53
CA PHE A 91 17.15 10.55 29.27
C PHE A 91 18.02 10.50 30.56
N ARG A 92 17.36 10.35 31.71
CA ARG A 92 17.99 10.27 33.05
C ARG A 92 18.84 11.48 33.47
N ASN A 93 18.55 12.66 32.97
CA ASN A 93 19.21 13.88 33.41
C ASN A 93 18.26 14.73 34.27
N ASN A 94 18.62 14.99 35.51
CA ASN A 94 17.83 15.77 36.46
C ASN A 94 18.44 17.14 36.79
N THR A 95 19.57 17.48 36.21
CA THR A 95 20.33 18.68 36.58
C THR A 95 20.21 19.83 35.61
N ASP A 96 19.77 19.57 34.37
CA ASP A 96 19.56 20.61 33.38
C ASP A 96 18.27 21.38 33.68
N PRO A 97 18.30 22.70 33.83
CA PRO A 97 17.12 23.49 34.17
C PRO A 97 16.06 23.53 33.07
N THR A 98 16.44 23.27 31.82
CA THR A 98 15.54 23.31 30.67
C THR A 98 15.10 21.89 30.27
N TYR A 99 16.07 20.97 30.19
CA TYR A 99 15.88 19.64 29.59
C TYR A 99 15.92 18.50 30.64
N PHE A 100 15.55 18.79 31.89
CA PHE A 100 15.53 17.77 32.94
C PHE A 100 14.46 16.69 32.68
N SER A 101 14.77 15.47 33.06
CA SER A 101 13.81 14.36 33.05
C SER A 101 12.79 14.53 34.18
N PRO A 102 11.49 14.54 33.92
CA PRO A 102 10.47 14.71 34.95
C PRO A 102 10.45 13.49 35.89
N THR A 103 10.54 13.73 37.20
CA THR A 103 10.65 12.67 38.23
C THR A 103 9.37 12.45 39.03
N ASP A 104 8.50 13.44 39.06
CA ASP A 104 7.25 13.40 39.79
C ASP A 104 6.07 13.92 38.95
N ASP A 105 4.85 13.79 39.47
CA ASP A 105 3.63 14.13 38.72
C ASP A 105 3.49 15.64 38.48
N ASN A 106 3.96 16.49 39.38
CA ASN A 106 3.97 17.94 39.19
C ASN A 106 4.90 18.32 38.04
N ASN A 107 6.09 17.74 38.03
CA ASN A 107 7.05 17.95 36.93
C ASN A 107 6.51 17.45 35.57
N LYS A 108 5.84 16.30 35.55
CA LYS A 108 5.21 15.77 34.34
C LYS A 108 4.10 16.72 33.88
N PHE A 109 3.19 17.12 34.79
CA PHE A 109 2.12 18.05 34.48
C PHE A 109 2.66 19.39 33.95
N ASN A 110 3.66 19.97 34.62
CA ASN A 110 4.28 21.22 34.20
C ASN A 110 4.87 21.11 32.79
N LYS A 111 5.57 20.00 32.47
CA LYS A 111 6.06 19.79 31.11
C LYS A 111 4.96 19.62 30.07
N MET A 112 3.80 19.05 30.44
CA MET A 112 2.64 18.99 29.54
C MET A 112 1.97 20.35 29.38
N ALA A 113 1.91 21.14 30.45
CA ALA A 113 1.24 22.46 30.43
C ALA A 113 2.09 23.59 29.80
N THR A 114 3.40 23.42 29.73
CA THR A 114 4.34 24.42 29.18
C THR A 114 5.15 23.84 28.03
N GLY A 115 5.39 24.65 26.99
CA GLY A 115 6.24 24.25 25.85
C GLY A 115 7.65 24.83 25.97
N LEU A 116 8.59 24.22 25.25
CA LEU A 116 9.88 24.85 24.97
C LEU A 116 9.67 26.01 23.99
N THR A 117 10.39 27.10 24.24
CA THR A 117 10.43 28.25 23.32
C THR A 117 11.29 27.92 22.08
N SER A 118 11.10 28.65 20.98
CA SER A 118 11.88 28.43 19.75
C SER A 118 13.40 28.50 19.99
N PRO A 119 13.95 29.43 20.81
CA PRO A 119 15.39 29.39 21.16
C PRO A 119 15.81 28.14 21.93
N GLN A 120 14.95 27.63 22.83
CA GLN A 120 15.24 26.39 23.55
C GLN A 120 15.21 25.18 22.61
N ILE A 121 14.26 25.12 21.68
CA ILE A 121 14.22 24.06 20.66
C ILE A 121 15.49 24.08 19.79
N ALA A 122 15.90 25.27 19.34
CA ALA A 122 17.14 25.43 18.57
C ALA A 122 18.40 25.06 19.39
N GLY A 123 18.35 25.26 20.69
CA GLY A 123 19.44 24.99 21.65
C GLY A 123 19.53 23.53 22.11
N ILE A 124 18.64 22.61 21.66
CA ILE A 124 18.73 21.19 22.02
C ILE A 124 20.10 20.65 21.62
N PRO A 125 20.89 20.10 22.57
CA PRO A 125 22.23 19.59 22.30
C PRO A 125 22.24 18.49 21.22
N LYS A 126 23.29 18.48 20.39
CA LYS A 126 23.48 17.48 19.34
C LYS A 126 24.97 17.08 19.29
N PRO A 127 25.32 15.80 19.19
CA PRO A 127 24.46 14.63 19.28
C PRO A 127 23.97 14.40 20.70
N SER A 128 22.80 13.75 20.83
CA SER A 128 22.24 13.46 22.15
C SER A 128 21.20 12.34 22.12
N ASN A 129 20.83 11.87 23.31
CA ASN A 129 19.71 10.97 23.54
C ASN A 129 18.60 11.74 24.27
N PHE A 130 17.62 12.22 23.55
CA PHE A 130 16.51 12.98 24.08
C PHE A 130 15.17 12.27 23.85
N MET A 131 14.34 12.33 24.86
CA MET A 131 12.90 12.03 24.74
C MET A 131 12.20 13.24 24.13
N THR A 132 11.16 13.00 23.39
CA THR A 132 10.35 14.05 22.76
C THR A 132 8.87 13.88 23.12
N MET A 133 8.13 14.98 23.31
CA MET A 133 6.73 14.96 23.67
C MET A 133 5.97 16.09 22.98
N ILE A 134 4.82 15.74 22.40
CA ILE A 134 3.83 16.73 21.93
C ILE A 134 2.61 16.62 22.84
N THR A 135 2.18 17.75 23.37
CA THR A 135 0.99 17.85 24.22
C THR A 135 -0.08 18.65 23.49
N ALA A 136 -1.33 18.17 23.56
CA ALA A 136 -2.52 18.91 23.18
C ALA A 136 -3.31 19.29 24.44
N GLY A 137 -3.77 20.54 24.52
CA GLY A 137 -4.54 21.04 25.68
C GLY A 137 -4.14 22.45 26.11
N PRO A 138 -4.78 22.98 27.17
CA PRO A 138 -5.74 22.26 28.01
C PRO A 138 -7.12 22.13 27.40
N ILE A 139 -7.78 20.99 27.62
CA ILE A 139 -9.22 20.90 27.49
C ILE A 139 -9.83 21.51 28.75
N SER A 140 -10.63 22.55 28.62
CA SER A 140 -11.16 23.31 29.75
C SER A 140 -11.95 22.42 30.69
N ARG A 141 -12.80 21.53 30.13
CA ARG A 141 -13.65 20.63 30.95
C ARG A 141 -14.08 19.40 30.13
N ILE A 142 -14.02 18.21 30.76
CA ILE A 142 -14.63 16.98 30.28
C ILE A 142 -15.64 16.53 31.35
N VAL A 143 -16.94 16.62 31.04
CA VAL A 143 -17.99 16.20 32.02
C VAL A 143 -18.00 14.68 32.19
N ALA A 144 -18.58 14.22 33.30
CA ALA A 144 -18.69 12.79 33.59
C ALA A 144 -19.43 12.07 32.47
N GLY A 145 -18.85 10.99 31.98
CA GLY A 145 -19.40 10.17 30.90
C GLY A 145 -19.00 10.62 29.48
N ASP A 146 -18.52 11.85 29.29
CA ASP A 146 -18.07 12.35 28.00
C ASP A 146 -16.73 11.75 27.57
N SER A 147 -16.50 11.80 26.27
CA SER A 147 -15.27 11.32 25.64
C SER A 147 -14.67 12.40 24.76
N VAL A 148 -13.34 12.43 24.71
CA VAL A 148 -12.56 13.25 23.79
C VAL A 148 -11.70 12.36 22.90
N ASN A 149 -11.49 12.78 21.66
CA ASN A 149 -10.69 12.06 20.71
C ASN A 149 -9.41 12.83 20.37
N PHE A 150 -8.30 12.12 20.24
CA PHE A 150 -7.01 12.66 19.81
C PHE A 150 -6.41 11.81 18.71
N ALA A 151 -5.88 12.46 17.69
CA ALA A 151 -5.18 11.81 16.61
C ALA A 151 -3.73 12.27 16.53
N PHE A 152 -2.82 11.31 16.49
CA PHE A 152 -1.40 11.50 16.24
C PHE A 152 -0.96 10.64 15.07
N ALA A 153 0.06 11.10 14.34
CA ALA A 153 0.70 10.32 13.30
C ALA A 153 2.16 10.00 13.68
N LEU A 154 2.61 8.79 13.36
CA LEU A 154 4.02 8.46 13.28
C LEU A 154 4.42 8.56 11.81
N ILE A 155 5.53 9.25 11.56
CA ILE A 155 5.94 9.66 10.21
C ILE A 155 7.39 9.24 10.01
N ALA A 156 7.69 8.61 8.88
CA ALA A 156 9.05 8.34 8.44
C ALA A 156 9.24 8.93 7.04
N ALA A 157 10.40 9.54 6.82
CA ALA A 157 10.72 10.10 5.52
C ALA A 157 12.23 10.10 5.29
N LYS A 158 12.66 10.00 4.04
CA LYS A 158 14.06 10.20 3.67
C LYS A 158 14.41 11.69 3.64
N LYS A 159 15.68 12.01 3.94
CA LYS A 159 16.22 13.34 3.66
C LYS A 159 16.11 13.66 2.16
N LYS A 160 16.06 14.94 1.82
CA LYS A 160 15.95 15.38 0.42
C LYS A 160 17.14 14.96 -0.42
N THR A 161 18.33 15.05 0.15
CA THR A 161 19.56 14.64 -0.53
C THR A 161 19.72 13.12 -0.44
N PRO A 162 20.01 12.42 -1.53
CA PRO A 162 20.11 10.96 -1.53
C PRO A 162 21.33 10.41 -0.79
N THR A 163 22.31 11.26 -0.48
CA THR A 163 23.50 10.89 0.30
C THR A 163 23.28 11.13 1.77
N PRO A 164 23.64 10.19 2.65
CA PRO A 164 23.56 10.38 4.09
C PRO A 164 24.34 11.62 4.53
N THR A 165 23.73 12.45 5.36
CA THR A 165 24.31 13.72 5.84
C THR A 165 23.81 14.05 7.23
N THR A 166 24.63 14.76 8.02
CA THR A 166 24.24 15.33 9.31
C THR A 166 23.39 16.60 9.17
N ASP A 167 23.31 17.16 7.95
CA ASP A 167 22.53 18.37 7.69
C ASP A 167 21.03 18.16 7.98
N ASP A 168 20.47 19.11 8.73
CA ASP A 168 19.06 19.20 9.11
C ASP A 168 18.47 20.56 8.71
N SER A 169 18.80 21.02 7.52
CA SER A 169 18.22 22.24 6.97
C SER A 169 16.74 22.06 6.60
N PRO A 170 15.98 23.17 6.47
CA PRO A 170 14.60 23.11 5.97
C PRO A 170 14.46 22.39 4.63
N SER A 171 15.47 22.52 3.76
CA SER A 171 15.52 21.78 2.49
C SER A 171 15.57 20.27 2.70
N GLN A 172 16.39 19.77 3.63
CA GLN A 172 16.48 18.34 3.92
C GLN A 172 15.18 17.76 4.47
N ARG A 173 14.40 18.56 5.21
CA ARG A 173 13.14 18.17 5.85
C ARG A 173 11.94 18.23 4.91
N SER A 174 12.10 18.59 3.63
CA SER A 174 10.97 18.75 2.70
C SER A 174 10.09 17.50 2.57
N ASN A 175 10.70 16.31 2.44
CA ASN A 175 9.96 15.04 2.36
C ASN A 175 9.23 14.71 3.68
N LEU A 176 9.84 15.05 4.83
CA LEU A 176 9.20 14.88 6.14
C LEU A 176 7.97 15.78 6.28
N LEU A 177 8.07 17.04 5.86
CA LEU A 177 6.95 17.98 5.85
C LEU A 177 5.86 17.56 4.88
N GLN A 178 6.23 17.03 3.72
CA GLN A 178 5.27 16.47 2.76
C GLN A 178 4.50 15.31 3.38
N ALA A 179 5.18 14.35 3.99
CA ALA A 179 4.55 13.22 4.66
C ALA A 179 3.63 13.64 5.82
N ALA A 180 4.04 14.66 6.60
CA ALA A 180 3.21 15.26 7.64
C ALA A 180 1.95 15.94 7.06
N GLY A 181 2.10 16.66 5.96
CA GLY A 181 0.98 17.27 5.24
C GLY A 181 -0.03 16.23 4.75
N TRP A 182 0.44 15.08 4.26
CA TRP A 182 -0.43 13.97 3.89
C TRP A 182 -1.17 13.38 5.07
N ALA A 183 -0.48 13.15 6.20
CA ALA A 183 -1.10 12.67 7.42
C ALA A 183 -2.21 13.62 7.90
N GLN A 184 -1.96 14.93 7.84
CA GLN A 184 -2.93 15.96 8.22
C GLN A 184 -4.15 15.98 7.30
N ARG A 185 -3.96 15.95 5.98
CA ARG A 185 -5.06 15.90 5.00
C ARG A 185 -5.91 14.64 5.17
N THR A 186 -5.25 13.49 5.35
CA THR A 186 -5.94 12.23 5.63
C THR A 186 -6.82 12.32 6.88
N TYR A 187 -6.29 12.91 7.96
CA TYR A 187 -7.06 13.12 9.18
C TYR A 187 -8.22 14.09 8.95
N ASN A 188 -7.99 15.19 8.27
CA ASN A 188 -8.97 16.25 8.05
C ASN A 188 -10.21 15.71 7.32
N GLY A 189 -10.04 14.93 6.27
CA GLY A 189 -11.15 14.36 5.51
C GLY A 189 -12.05 15.44 4.89
N GLU A 190 -13.35 15.44 5.27
CA GLU A 190 -14.33 16.42 4.79
C GLU A 190 -14.12 17.85 5.36
N ASP A 191 -13.49 17.97 6.54
CA ASP A 191 -13.04 19.23 7.16
C ASP A 191 -11.65 19.57 6.61
N ARG A 192 -11.59 20.11 5.39
CA ARG A 192 -10.36 20.23 4.60
C ARG A 192 -9.25 21.05 5.27
N ASN A 193 -9.62 22.12 5.93
CA ASN A 193 -8.67 22.98 6.63
C ASN A 193 -8.44 22.56 8.09
N GLY A 194 -9.21 21.59 8.60
CA GLY A 194 -9.05 21.03 9.92
C GLY A 194 -9.46 21.95 11.07
N ASN A 195 -10.31 22.96 10.80
CA ASN A 195 -10.72 23.94 11.80
C ASN A 195 -11.90 23.49 12.68
N GLY A 196 -12.54 22.36 12.36
CA GLY A 196 -13.69 21.83 13.07
C GLY A 196 -15.01 22.56 12.84
N ILE A 197 -15.06 23.41 11.82
CA ILE A 197 -16.23 24.20 11.41
C ILE A 197 -16.51 23.88 9.94
N GLN A 198 -17.78 23.65 9.58
CA GLN A 198 -18.15 23.44 8.19
C GLN A 198 -18.09 24.74 7.42
N ASP A 199 -17.12 24.85 6.52
CA ASP A 199 -16.96 25.99 5.62
C ASP A 199 -17.86 25.88 4.38
N PRO A 200 -18.15 27.01 3.65
CA PRO A 200 -19.08 26.99 2.52
C PRO A 200 -18.68 26.08 1.35
N ASP A 201 -17.41 25.74 1.22
CA ASP A 201 -16.86 24.83 0.19
C ASP A 201 -16.71 23.38 0.67
N GLU A 202 -17.15 23.10 1.88
CA GLU A 202 -17.10 21.76 2.50
C GLU A 202 -18.48 21.10 2.53
N ILE A 203 -18.51 19.83 2.26
CA ILE A 203 -19.71 18.99 2.35
C ILE A 203 -19.47 17.91 3.39
N TRP A 204 -20.09 18.04 4.56
CA TRP A 204 -20.05 17.03 5.60
C TRP A 204 -21.23 16.08 5.46
N THR A 205 -20.94 14.80 5.27
CA THR A 205 -21.96 13.79 4.94
C THR A 205 -22.53 13.06 6.15
N ASP A 206 -22.01 13.31 7.38
CA ASP A 206 -22.45 12.66 8.62
C ASP A 206 -23.07 13.66 9.60
N ASN A 207 -24.32 14.10 9.33
CA ASN A 207 -25.16 14.89 10.24
C ASN A 207 -24.43 16.06 10.95
N GLY A 208 -23.67 16.85 10.19
CA GLY A 208 -22.93 18.01 10.69
C GLY A 208 -21.63 17.65 11.41
N LYS A 209 -21.11 16.44 11.17
CA LYS A 209 -19.77 16.04 11.58
C LYS A 209 -18.96 15.66 10.36
N PRO A 210 -17.68 16.05 10.26
CA PRO A 210 -16.85 15.68 9.14
C PRO A 210 -16.45 14.21 9.23
N LYS A 211 -16.58 13.48 8.14
CA LYS A 211 -15.89 12.19 8.01
C LYS A 211 -14.39 12.42 7.90
N ARG A 212 -13.64 11.74 8.74
CA ARG A 212 -12.17 11.82 8.79
C ARG A 212 -11.52 10.59 8.22
N TYR A 213 -10.22 10.63 8.04
CA TYR A 213 -9.39 9.52 7.54
C TYR A 213 -9.67 9.16 6.08
N PHE A 214 -9.76 10.15 5.22
CA PHE A 214 -9.74 9.93 3.77
C PHE A 214 -8.32 9.65 3.31
N LEU A 215 -8.17 8.53 2.62
CA LEU A 215 -6.90 8.18 1.98
C LEU A 215 -7.01 8.48 0.48
N PRO A 216 -5.93 8.95 -0.15
CA PRO A 216 -5.88 8.93 -1.61
C PRO A 216 -6.05 7.49 -2.06
N SER A 217 -6.80 7.30 -3.12
CA SER A 217 -7.07 5.97 -3.63
C SER A 217 -6.82 5.91 -5.13
N PRO A 218 -6.18 4.84 -5.60
CA PRO A 218 -6.06 4.63 -7.02
C PRO A 218 -7.44 4.47 -7.67
N PRO A 219 -7.55 4.60 -8.99
CA PRO A 219 -8.75 4.26 -9.70
C PRO A 219 -9.21 2.83 -9.39
N SER A 220 -10.51 2.58 -9.45
CA SER A 220 -11.07 1.25 -9.19
C SER A 220 -10.44 0.22 -10.12
N SER A 221 -10.20 -1.00 -9.60
CA SER A 221 -9.69 -2.09 -10.43
C SER A 221 -10.69 -2.43 -11.53
N PRO A 222 -10.28 -2.49 -12.81
CA PRO A 222 -11.18 -2.80 -13.91
C PRO A 222 -11.68 -4.25 -13.81
N ARG A 223 -12.92 -4.50 -14.24
CA ARG A 223 -13.40 -5.87 -14.40
C ARG A 223 -12.71 -6.50 -15.58
N THR A 224 -12.09 -7.66 -15.37
CA THR A 224 -11.26 -8.33 -16.38
C THR A 224 -11.84 -9.67 -16.79
N ARG A 225 -11.75 -9.98 -18.06
CA ARG A 225 -12.00 -11.30 -18.62
C ARG A 225 -10.77 -11.77 -19.40
N ILE A 226 -10.26 -12.95 -19.07
CA ILE A 226 -9.12 -13.54 -19.76
C ILE A 226 -9.62 -14.75 -20.53
N VAL A 227 -9.34 -14.77 -21.83
CA VAL A 227 -9.76 -15.81 -22.75
C VAL A 227 -8.53 -16.54 -23.27
N PRO A 228 -8.29 -17.78 -22.82
CA PRO A 228 -7.22 -18.60 -23.36
C PRO A 228 -7.60 -19.10 -24.76
N LYS A 229 -6.61 -19.15 -25.63
CA LYS A 229 -6.69 -19.73 -26.97
C LYS A 229 -5.46 -20.56 -27.26
N GLU A 230 -5.42 -21.21 -28.41
CA GLU A 230 -4.22 -21.94 -28.83
C GLU A 230 -3.05 -20.99 -29.04
N LYS A 231 -1.99 -21.15 -28.24
CA LYS A 231 -0.76 -20.32 -28.22
C LYS A 231 -0.99 -18.81 -28.10
N LEU A 232 -2.15 -18.42 -27.54
CA LEU A 232 -2.58 -17.04 -27.47
C LEU A 232 -3.45 -16.83 -26.21
N VAL A 233 -3.34 -15.65 -25.60
CA VAL A 233 -4.25 -15.20 -24.56
C VAL A 233 -4.80 -13.83 -24.93
N GLU A 234 -6.10 -13.67 -24.85
CA GLU A 234 -6.78 -12.37 -24.99
C GLU A 234 -7.24 -11.90 -23.62
N ILE A 235 -6.86 -10.68 -23.25
CA ILE A 235 -7.20 -10.04 -21.99
C ILE A 235 -8.16 -8.91 -22.31
N TYR A 236 -9.36 -8.96 -21.74
CA TYR A 236 -10.40 -7.96 -21.92
C TYR A 236 -10.64 -7.23 -20.61
N TRP A 237 -10.94 -5.92 -20.65
CA TRP A 237 -11.35 -5.17 -19.47
C TRP A 237 -12.39 -4.10 -19.80
N ASP A 238 -13.13 -3.73 -18.75
CA ASP A 238 -14.16 -2.69 -18.81
C ASP A 238 -13.53 -1.30 -18.61
N ARG A 239 -14.37 -0.28 -18.56
CA ARG A 239 -13.94 1.11 -18.34
C ARG A 239 -14.40 1.69 -17.01
N SER A 240 -14.67 0.84 -16.01
CA SER A 240 -15.15 1.30 -14.70
C SER A 240 -14.16 2.23 -14.00
N ALA A 241 -12.85 1.99 -14.19
CA ALA A 241 -11.78 2.81 -13.64
C ALA A 241 -11.83 4.27 -14.12
N GLU A 242 -12.26 4.55 -15.35
CA GLU A 242 -12.32 5.90 -15.93
C GLU A 242 -13.33 6.84 -15.22
N ALA A 243 -14.27 6.27 -14.47
CA ALA A 243 -15.24 7.01 -13.69
C ALA A 243 -14.84 7.22 -12.22
N SER A 244 -13.69 6.70 -11.81
CA SER A 244 -13.20 6.83 -10.44
C SER A 244 -12.94 8.29 -10.09
N ILE A 245 -13.23 8.64 -8.84
CA ILE A 245 -13.02 9.96 -8.27
C ILE A 245 -12.12 9.77 -7.07
N ASP A 246 -10.97 10.45 -7.06
CA ASP A 246 -10.10 10.45 -5.89
C ASP A 246 -10.80 11.15 -4.72
N PRO A 247 -10.89 10.52 -3.54
CA PRO A 247 -11.63 11.05 -2.40
C PRO A 247 -11.01 12.29 -1.76
N ILE A 248 -9.72 12.54 -1.96
CA ILE A 248 -9.03 13.71 -1.41
C ILE A 248 -9.15 14.91 -2.34
N THR A 249 -8.87 14.69 -3.63
CA THR A 249 -8.89 15.78 -4.62
C THR A 249 -10.28 16.05 -5.15
N ASN A 250 -11.21 15.11 -4.98
CA ASN A 250 -12.56 15.09 -5.57
C ASN A 250 -12.55 15.26 -7.10
N LYS A 251 -11.51 14.78 -7.76
CA LYS A 251 -11.32 14.86 -9.21
C LYS A 251 -11.30 13.47 -9.83
N ARG A 252 -11.63 13.42 -11.10
CA ARG A 252 -11.35 12.29 -11.96
C ARG A 252 -9.95 12.47 -12.51
N ASP A 253 -9.04 11.66 -12.06
CA ASP A 253 -7.62 11.73 -12.37
C ASP A 253 -7.09 10.42 -12.97
N PHE A 254 -8.02 9.57 -13.46
CA PHE A 254 -7.66 8.36 -14.17
C PHE A 254 -6.71 8.67 -15.34
N GLU A 255 -5.58 7.98 -15.36
CA GLU A 255 -4.53 8.15 -16.36
C GLU A 255 -4.48 6.99 -17.34
N GLY A 256 -4.49 5.76 -16.85
CA GLY A 256 -4.32 4.64 -17.75
C GLY A 256 -4.48 3.25 -17.14
N TYR A 257 -4.14 2.26 -17.97
CA TYR A 257 -4.14 0.84 -17.62
C TYR A 257 -2.75 0.24 -17.81
N ARG A 258 -2.38 -0.68 -16.89
CA ARG A 258 -1.19 -1.51 -17.00
C ARG A 258 -1.57 -2.97 -17.06
N ILE A 259 -0.95 -3.71 -17.95
CA ILE A 259 -1.16 -5.13 -18.11
C ILE A 259 0.09 -5.86 -17.65
N TYR A 260 -0.10 -6.83 -16.78
CA TYR A 260 0.98 -7.64 -16.21
C TYR A 260 0.79 -9.10 -16.53
N GLY A 261 1.91 -9.81 -16.67
CA GLY A 261 1.91 -11.25 -16.87
C GLY A 261 3.11 -11.94 -16.23
N THR A 262 2.96 -13.21 -15.91
CA THR A 262 4.06 -14.06 -15.43
C THR A 262 4.78 -14.73 -16.59
N ASN A 263 5.97 -15.29 -16.31
CA ASN A 263 6.58 -16.28 -17.18
C ASN A 263 5.76 -17.58 -17.18
N ALA A 264 6.01 -18.44 -18.17
CA ALA A 264 5.40 -19.76 -18.24
C ALA A 264 5.72 -20.61 -17.00
N GLY A 265 4.73 -21.32 -16.48
CA GLY A 265 4.91 -22.31 -15.42
C GLY A 265 5.07 -21.75 -14.01
N VAL A 266 4.86 -20.44 -13.80
CA VAL A 266 4.85 -19.87 -12.44
C VAL A 266 3.65 -20.39 -11.67
N ASP A 267 3.89 -21.08 -10.56
CA ASP A 267 2.82 -21.50 -9.65
C ASP A 267 2.37 -20.33 -8.78
N LEU A 268 1.19 -19.81 -9.06
CA LEU A 268 0.62 -18.67 -8.33
C LEU A 268 0.16 -19.02 -6.91
N THR A 269 0.04 -20.31 -6.58
CA THR A 269 -0.42 -20.74 -5.26
C THR A 269 0.74 -20.94 -4.27
N GLU A 270 1.95 -21.21 -4.77
CA GLU A 270 3.14 -21.49 -3.96
C GLU A 270 4.20 -20.40 -4.04
N SER A 271 4.03 -19.42 -4.93
CA SER A 271 5.01 -18.35 -5.06
C SER A 271 5.04 -17.46 -3.82
N GLN A 272 6.19 -17.41 -3.14
CA GLN A 272 6.41 -16.49 -2.02
C GLN A 272 6.52 -15.03 -2.45
N ASP A 273 6.90 -14.78 -3.71
CA ASP A 273 6.96 -13.45 -4.31
C ASP A 273 6.07 -13.39 -5.55
N LEU A 274 4.77 -13.45 -5.33
CA LEU A 274 3.78 -13.39 -6.40
C LEU A 274 3.86 -12.08 -7.19
N LEU A 275 4.07 -10.97 -6.51
CA LEU A 275 4.13 -9.65 -7.14
C LEU A 275 5.41 -9.46 -7.96
N GLY A 276 6.55 -9.97 -7.50
CA GLY A 276 7.83 -9.92 -8.22
C GLY A 276 7.83 -10.76 -9.49
N ASN A 277 6.97 -11.77 -9.58
CA ASN A 277 6.81 -12.59 -10.79
C ASN A 277 5.95 -11.92 -11.86
N LEU A 278 5.21 -10.86 -11.54
CA LEU A 278 4.39 -10.10 -12.48
C LEU A 278 5.21 -9.03 -13.20
N LYS A 279 5.46 -9.22 -14.48
CA LYS A 279 6.17 -8.28 -15.36
C LYS A 279 5.18 -7.42 -16.13
N LEU A 280 5.51 -6.15 -16.32
CA LEU A 280 4.74 -5.25 -17.16
C LEU A 280 4.82 -5.73 -18.64
N LEU A 281 3.67 -5.99 -19.25
CA LEU A 281 3.54 -6.38 -20.64
C LEU A 281 3.13 -5.21 -21.54
N GLY A 282 2.41 -4.24 -20.99
CA GLY A 282 1.99 -3.05 -21.71
C GLY A 282 1.39 -2.02 -20.78
N GLU A 283 1.53 -0.75 -21.15
CA GLU A 283 0.91 0.40 -20.52
C GLU A 283 0.17 1.19 -21.59
N PHE A 284 -1.05 1.62 -21.28
CA PHE A 284 -1.93 2.38 -22.17
C PHE A 284 -2.53 3.52 -21.38
N ASP A 285 -2.15 4.73 -21.71
CA ASP A 285 -2.38 5.93 -20.92
C ASP A 285 -2.79 7.13 -21.77
N ASN A 286 -3.14 8.21 -21.12
CA ASN A 286 -3.50 9.45 -21.78
C ASN A 286 -2.27 10.04 -22.51
N PRO A 287 -2.32 10.27 -23.83
CA PRO A 287 -1.15 10.75 -24.59
C PRO A 287 -0.90 12.26 -24.47
N SER A 288 -1.66 12.98 -23.65
CA SER A 288 -1.66 14.44 -23.62
C SER A 288 -0.88 15.06 -22.47
N ASP A 289 -0.18 14.27 -21.67
CA ASP A 289 0.61 14.76 -20.53
C ASP A 289 2.03 14.15 -20.48
N GLN A 290 2.69 14.23 -19.32
CA GLN A 290 4.05 13.70 -19.12
C GLN A 290 4.09 12.50 -18.17
N ILE A 291 2.94 11.86 -17.93
CA ILE A 291 2.81 10.72 -17.02
C ILE A 291 2.77 9.45 -17.84
N GLY A 292 3.46 8.40 -17.37
CA GLY A 292 3.51 7.14 -18.09
C GLY A 292 4.30 7.20 -19.41
N TYR A 293 3.92 6.38 -20.37
CA TYR A 293 4.59 6.26 -21.66
C TYR A 293 3.87 7.01 -22.81
N ASN A 294 2.74 7.65 -22.55
CA ASN A 294 1.94 8.41 -23.51
C ASN A 294 1.54 7.59 -24.74
N THR A 295 1.16 6.34 -24.51
CA THR A 295 0.90 5.34 -25.57
C THR A 295 -0.48 5.49 -26.20
N GLY A 296 -1.43 6.12 -25.53
CA GLY A 296 -2.83 6.19 -25.94
C GLY A 296 -3.55 4.86 -25.88
N PHE A 297 -4.86 4.88 -26.05
CA PHE A 297 -5.72 3.68 -25.97
C PHE A 297 -6.04 3.06 -27.36
N GLY A 298 -5.55 3.65 -28.45
CA GLY A 298 -5.97 3.30 -29.81
C GLY A 298 -5.71 1.84 -30.17
N THR A 299 -4.61 1.26 -29.72
CA THR A 299 -4.21 -0.11 -30.02
C THR A 299 -5.00 -1.19 -29.27
N VAL A 300 -5.59 -0.84 -28.14
CA VAL A 300 -6.32 -1.78 -27.27
C VAL A 300 -7.82 -1.56 -27.26
N ARG A 301 -8.29 -0.38 -27.69
CA ARG A 301 -9.71 -0.04 -27.71
C ARG A 301 -10.44 -0.83 -28.77
N LEU A 302 -11.53 -1.49 -28.38
CA LEU A 302 -12.42 -2.19 -29.30
C LEU A 302 -13.32 -1.21 -30.06
N THR A 303 -13.59 -1.49 -31.33
CA THR A 303 -14.53 -0.69 -32.15
C THR A 303 -15.95 -0.71 -31.58
N SER A 304 -16.34 -1.85 -31.00
CA SER A 304 -17.60 -2.03 -30.28
C SER A 304 -17.34 -2.86 -29.03
N PRO A 305 -18.04 -2.58 -27.91
CA PRO A 305 -17.86 -3.36 -26.70
C PRO A 305 -18.37 -4.79 -26.90
N ILE A 306 -17.67 -5.73 -26.26
CA ILE A 306 -18.00 -7.17 -26.30
C ILE A 306 -18.51 -7.60 -24.93
N SER A 307 -19.49 -8.53 -24.92
CA SER A 307 -19.94 -9.23 -23.73
C SER A 307 -19.80 -10.74 -23.93
N PHE A 308 -19.57 -11.46 -22.85
CA PHE A 308 -19.43 -12.92 -22.83
C PHE A 308 -20.59 -13.52 -22.03
N SER A 309 -21.47 -14.28 -22.66
CA SER A 309 -22.55 -14.96 -21.95
C SER A 309 -22.00 -15.95 -20.91
N PRO A 310 -22.60 -16.06 -19.70
CA PRO A 310 -23.74 -15.29 -19.17
C PRO A 310 -23.37 -13.95 -18.53
N ASP A 311 -22.10 -13.51 -18.64
CA ASP A 311 -21.63 -12.24 -18.09
C ASP A 311 -22.25 -11.05 -18.85
N THR A 312 -22.87 -10.13 -18.13
CA THR A 312 -23.48 -8.91 -18.68
C THR A 312 -22.49 -7.75 -18.79
N THR A 313 -21.28 -7.92 -18.30
CA THR A 313 -20.21 -6.91 -18.36
C THR A 313 -19.87 -6.58 -19.80
N LYS A 314 -19.78 -5.28 -20.10
CA LYS A 314 -19.31 -4.79 -21.39
C LYS A 314 -17.82 -4.51 -21.29
N TYR A 315 -17.03 -5.18 -22.11
CA TYR A 315 -15.60 -5.01 -22.22
C TYR A 315 -15.29 -4.08 -23.39
N TYR A 316 -14.51 -3.06 -23.14
CA TYR A 316 -14.19 -1.99 -24.11
C TYR A 316 -12.80 -2.08 -24.66
N TYR A 317 -11.91 -2.83 -23.99
CA TYR A 317 -10.52 -2.95 -24.31
C TYR A 317 -10.10 -4.41 -24.45
N ARG A 318 -9.10 -4.65 -25.29
CA ARG A 318 -8.49 -5.97 -25.49
C ARG A 318 -6.99 -5.83 -25.68
N PHE A 319 -6.23 -6.62 -24.94
CA PHE A 319 -4.81 -6.85 -25.15
C PHE A 319 -4.57 -8.31 -25.50
N THR A 320 -3.67 -8.57 -26.46
CA THR A 320 -3.39 -9.91 -26.96
C THR A 320 -1.96 -10.29 -26.62
N VAL A 321 -1.76 -11.44 -25.98
CA VAL A 321 -0.45 -12.01 -25.66
C VAL A 321 -0.21 -13.22 -26.55
N PRO A 322 0.54 -13.07 -27.64
CA PRO A 322 0.86 -14.18 -28.54
C PRO A 322 2.05 -15.00 -28.03
N GLY A 323 2.21 -16.19 -28.60
CA GLY A 323 3.40 -17.03 -28.39
C GLY A 323 3.46 -17.72 -27.02
N VAL A 324 2.35 -17.78 -26.28
CA VAL A 324 2.27 -18.54 -25.05
C VAL A 324 2.27 -20.03 -25.29
N LEU A 325 2.79 -20.81 -24.37
CA LEU A 325 2.85 -22.25 -24.49
C LEU A 325 1.53 -22.89 -24.01
N ASN A 326 0.94 -23.75 -24.82
CA ASN A 326 -0.23 -24.51 -24.44
C ASN A 326 0.10 -25.46 -23.28
N GLY A 327 -0.83 -25.58 -22.34
CA GLY A 327 -0.69 -26.44 -21.16
C GLY A 327 0.18 -25.86 -20.03
N TRP A 328 0.79 -24.69 -20.23
CA TRP A 328 1.55 -24.03 -19.18
C TRP A 328 0.71 -23.01 -18.44
N GLN A 329 0.94 -22.90 -17.16
CA GLN A 329 0.25 -21.92 -16.31
C GLN A 329 0.86 -20.53 -16.46
N TYR A 330 -0.02 -19.53 -16.56
CA TYR A 330 0.32 -18.10 -16.54
C TYR A 330 -0.59 -17.36 -15.58
N GLY A 331 -0.12 -16.25 -15.06
CA GLY A 331 -0.93 -15.27 -14.35
C GLY A 331 -0.97 -13.96 -15.12
N TYR A 332 -2.15 -13.36 -15.23
CA TYR A 332 -2.32 -12.04 -15.82
C TYR A 332 -3.15 -11.14 -14.93
N ALA A 333 -2.77 -9.87 -14.88
CA ALA A 333 -3.50 -8.84 -14.15
C ALA A 333 -3.61 -7.58 -15.00
N VAL A 334 -4.70 -6.85 -14.83
CA VAL A 334 -4.89 -5.51 -15.39
C VAL A 334 -5.14 -4.56 -14.24
N THR A 335 -4.36 -3.50 -14.16
CA THR A 335 -4.52 -2.43 -13.18
C THR A 335 -4.92 -1.14 -13.86
N ALA A 336 -5.47 -0.22 -13.09
CA ALA A 336 -5.68 1.16 -13.47
C ALA A 336 -4.81 2.06 -12.60
N PHE A 337 -4.33 3.17 -13.12
CA PHE A 337 -3.54 4.15 -12.39
C PHE A 337 -4.02 5.57 -12.71
N ASP A 338 -3.74 6.49 -11.78
CA ASP A 338 -4.09 7.89 -11.88
C ASP A 338 -2.87 8.76 -12.24
N SER A 339 -3.13 10.02 -12.53
CA SER A 339 -2.10 11.00 -12.81
C SER A 339 -1.40 11.53 -11.55
N GLY A 340 -1.91 11.20 -10.35
CA GLY A 340 -1.54 11.89 -9.15
C GLY A 340 -1.98 13.37 -9.16
N ASP A 341 -1.42 14.19 -8.30
CA ASP A 341 -1.66 15.64 -8.27
C ASP A 341 -0.40 16.41 -7.90
N SER A 342 0.20 17.09 -8.86
CA SER A 342 1.41 17.90 -8.67
C SER A 342 1.24 19.05 -7.67
N ASN A 343 0.02 19.59 -7.53
CA ASN A 343 -0.23 20.70 -6.60
C ASN A 343 -0.19 20.22 -5.14
N THR A 344 -0.63 19.00 -4.91
CA THR A 344 -0.61 18.37 -3.60
C THR A 344 0.59 17.43 -3.42
N GLN A 345 1.42 17.29 -4.46
CA GLN A 345 2.56 16.36 -4.52
C GLN A 345 2.15 14.90 -4.28
N LEU A 346 0.95 14.54 -4.71
CA LEU A 346 0.48 13.17 -4.70
C LEU A 346 1.08 12.44 -5.91
N GLU A 347 1.80 11.36 -5.63
CA GLU A 347 2.31 10.49 -6.68
C GLU A 347 1.17 9.70 -7.33
N SER A 348 1.36 9.27 -8.58
CA SER A 348 0.46 8.37 -9.28
C SER A 348 0.26 7.08 -8.47
N LEU A 349 -0.99 6.75 -8.20
CA LEU A 349 -1.38 5.54 -7.49
C LEU A 349 -1.91 4.51 -8.47
N GLU A 350 -1.58 3.24 -8.23
CA GLU A 350 -1.99 2.11 -9.07
C GLU A 350 -2.87 1.14 -8.27
N SER A 351 -3.96 0.68 -8.88
CA SER A 351 -4.84 -0.32 -8.27
C SER A 351 -4.13 -1.66 -8.06
N SER A 352 -4.64 -2.46 -7.14
CA SER A 352 -3.97 -3.69 -6.74
C SER A 352 -3.94 -4.73 -7.86
N LYS A 353 -2.74 -5.22 -8.22
CA LYS A 353 -2.55 -6.32 -9.17
C LYS A 353 -3.25 -7.61 -8.74
N ILE A 354 -3.30 -7.87 -7.43
CA ILE A 354 -3.90 -9.10 -6.88
C ILE A 354 -5.40 -9.15 -7.11
N GLN A 355 -6.10 -8.00 -7.11
CA GLN A 355 -7.55 -7.96 -7.29
C GLN A 355 -8.01 -8.46 -8.67
N THR A 356 -7.19 -8.26 -9.68
CA THR A 356 -7.49 -8.65 -11.07
C THR A 356 -6.69 -9.85 -11.54
N LEU A 357 -5.74 -10.34 -10.74
CA LEU A 357 -4.89 -11.47 -11.09
C LEU A 357 -5.71 -12.72 -11.30
N LYS A 358 -5.59 -13.29 -12.49
CA LYS A 358 -6.22 -14.56 -12.86
C LYS A 358 -5.19 -15.52 -13.40
N ARG A 359 -5.28 -16.76 -12.92
CA ARG A 359 -4.53 -17.88 -13.44
C ARG A 359 -5.19 -18.39 -14.71
N ILE A 360 -4.39 -18.69 -15.71
CA ILE A 360 -4.85 -19.17 -17.00
C ILE A 360 -3.89 -20.23 -17.55
N ILE A 361 -4.43 -21.20 -18.26
CA ILE A 361 -3.65 -22.20 -19.00
C ILE A 361 -4.13 -22.17 -20.44
N PRO A 362 -3.35 -21.62 -21.37
CA PRO A 362 -3.66 -21.65 -22.80
C PRO A 362 -3.76 -23.08 -23.32
N GLY A 363 -4.66 -23.31 -24.26
CA GLY A 363 -4.85 -24.63 -24.83
C GLY A 363 -5.63 -24.59 -26.13
N THR A 364 -5.80 -25.73 -26.73
CA THR A 364 -6.64 -25.90 -27.93
C THR A 364 -8.10 -25.66 -27.55
N LEU A 365 -8.88 -25.10 -28.50
CA LEU A 365 -10.32 -25.04 -28.35
C LEU A 365 -10.92 -26.44 -28.26
N ALA A 366 -12.03 -26.56 -27.53
CA ALA A 366 -12.78 -27.82 -27.51
C ALA A 366 -13.17 -28.26 -28.92
N VAL A 367 -12.95 -29.52 -29.25
CA VAL A 367 -13.28 -30.09 -30.56
C VAL A 367 -14.75 -30.44 -30.56
N THR A 368 -15.52 -29.72 -31.37
CA THR A 368 -17.00 -29.90 -31.46
C THR A 368 -17.43 -30.89 -32.53
N ASP A 369 -16.56 -31.25 -33.46
CA ASP A 369 -16.87 -32.03 -34.66
C ASP A 369 -16.25 -33.44 -34.67
N GLY A 370 -15.58 -33.84 -33.61
CA GLY A 370 -14.87 -35.15 -33.55
C GLY A 370 -13.69 -35.28 -34.53
N SER A 371 -13.25 -34.16 -35.13
CA SER A 371 -12.21 -34.15 -36.18
C SER A 371 -10.79 -34.45 -35.64
N ARG A 372 -10.61 -34.49 -34.32
CA ARG A 372 -9.31 -34.78 -33.69
C ARG A 372 -9.45 -35.80 -32.59
N ASP A 373 -8.53 -36.74 -32.55
CA ASP A 373 -8.46 -37.72 -31.45
C ASP A 373 -8.00 -37.03 -30.15
N VAL A 374 -8.59 -37.48 -29.04
CA VAL A 374 -8.12 -37.08 -27.71
C VAL A 374 -6.70 -37.61 -27.53
N THR A 375 -5.79 -36.75 -27.14
CA THR A 375 -4.40 -37.12 -26.92
C THR A 375 -3.95 -36.74 -25.49
N VAL A 376 -3.00 -37.53 -24.97
CA VAL A 376 -2.40 -37.28 -23.67
C VAL A 376 -0.89 -37.09 -23.87
N TYR A 377 -0.33 -36.04 -23.26
CA TYR A 377 1.12 -35.83 -23.33
C TYR A 377 1.68 -35.30 -22.01
N PRO A 378 2.98 -35.52 -21.69
CA PRO A 378 3.87 -36.41 -22.44
C PRO A 378 3.42 -37.87 -22.39
N ASN A 379 3.59 -38.59 -23.49
CA ASN A 379 3.31 -40.02 -23.57
C ASN A 379 4.42 -40.69 -24.36
N PRO A 380 5.28 -41.53 -23.76
CA PRO A 380 5.21 -41.96 -22.35
C PRO A 380 5.58 -40.86 -21.36
N TYR A 381 5.02 -40.91 -20.16
CA TYR A 381 5.36 -40.05 -19.04
C TYR A 381 6.53 -40.63 -18.24
N TYR A 382 7.60 -39.86 -18.12
CA TYR A 382 8.76 -40.21 -17.32
C TYR A 382 8.74 -39.47 -16.00
N ALA A 383 8.45 -40.10 -14.89
CA ALA A 383 8.28 -39.50 -13.58
C ALA A 383 9.48 -38.65 -13.06
N ARG A 384 10.61 -38.70 -13.76
CA ARG A 384 11.84 -37.94 -13.43
C ARG A 384 12.52 -37.37 -14.68
N ALA A 385 11.76 -36.89 -15.63
CA ALA A 385 12.35 -36.23 -16.78
C ALA A 385 13.04 -34.91 -16.37
N TYR A 386 14.22 -34.62 -16.94
CA TYR A 386 15.01 -33.45 -16.56
C TYR A 386 14.36 -32.12 -16.98
N TRP A 387 13.38 -32.17 -17.88
CA TRP A 387 12.58 -31.02 -18.33
C TRP A 387 11.35 -30.74 -17.46
N ASP A 388 11.00 -31.67 -16.56
CA ASP A 388 9.86 -31.50 -15.64
C ASP A 388 10.32 -30.67 -14.46
N GLY A 389 10.71 -29.63 -14.29
CA GLY A 389 11.08 -28.88 -13.10
C GLY A 389 11.40 -29.71 -11.82
N ARG A 390 11.67 -29.05 -10.73
CA ARG A 390 12.06 -29.73 -9.48
C ARG A 390 10.89 -29.92 -8.49
N GLY A 391 9.76 -29.28 -8.72
CA GLY A 391 8.60 -29.33 -7.85
C GLY A 391 7.66 -30.50 -8.18
N GLU A 392 6.96 -31.04 -7.19
CA GLU A 392 5.94 -32.07 -7.41
C GLU A 392 4.86 -31.62 -8.38
N ARG A 393 4.50 -30.34 -8.36
CA ARG A 393 3.47 -29.74 -9.24
C ARG A 393 3.96 -29.43 -10.66
N ASP A 394 5.24 -29.53 -10.91
CA ASP A 394 5.81 -29.40 -12.27
C ASP A 394 5.53 -30.66 -13.11
N ARG A 395 5.19 -31.77 -12.47
CA ARG A 395 4.91 -33.07 -13.11
C ARG A 395 3.44 -33.18 -13.46
N LYS A 396 3.14 -33.14 -14.77
CA LYS A 396 1.75 -33.04 -15.26
C LYS A 396 1.54 -33.93 -16.46
N LEU A 397 0.32 -34.44 -16.58
CA LEU A 397 -0.21 -34.93 -17.83
C LEU A 397 -1.20 -33.93 -18.39
N TYR A 398 -1.12 -33.70 -19.67
CA TYR A 398 -2.05 -32.83 -20.39
C TYR A 398 -2.95 -33.66 -21.26
N PHE A 399 -4.24 -33.41 -21.18
CA PHE A 399 -5.26 -33.97 -22.06
C PHE A 399 -5.63 -32.92 -23.11
N ALA A 400 -5.39 -33.22 -24.40
CA ALA A 400 -5.69 -32.32 -25.50
C ALA A 400 -6.83 -32.83 -26.38
N ASN A 401 -7.48 -31.92 -27.09
CA ASN A 401 -8.61 -32.21 -27.99
C ASN A 401 -9.83 -32.83 -27.28
N LEU A 402 -10.02 -32.51 -25.99
CA LEU A 402 -11.25 -32.91 -25.30
C LEU A 402 -12.47 -32.24 -25.92
N PRO A 403 -13.63 -32.93 -25.99
CA PRO A 403 -14.89 -32.32 -26.38
C PRO A 403 -15.35 -31.30 -25.35
N PRO A 404 -16.35 -30.44 -25.67
CA PRO A 404 -16.83 -29.41 -24.76
C PRO A 404 -17.23 -29.91 -23.36
N ARG A 405 -17.71 -31.15 -23.29
CA ARG A 405 -17.96 -31.85 -22.03
C ARG A 405 -17.42 -33.26 -22.12
N ALA A 406 -16.63 -33.65 -21.13
CA ALA A 406 -16.07 -34.98 -21.04
C ALA A 406 -15.88 -35.38 -19.58
N GLU A 407 -16.04 -36.66 -19.29
CA GLU A 407 -15.57 -37.31 -18.08
C GLU A 407 -14.28 -38.03 -18.41
N VAL A 408 -13.20 -37.70 -17.70
CA VAL A 408 -11.88 -38.38 -17.85
C VAL A 408 -11.68 -39.32 -16.69
N ARG A 409 -11.45 -40.58 -17.00
CA ARG A 409 -11.13 -41.63 -16.00
C ARG A 409 -9.75 -42.19 -16.29
N ILE A 410 -8.91 -42.26 -15.28
CA ILE A 410 -7.55 -42.83 -15.36
C ILE A 410 -7.55 -44.16 -14.65
N TYR A 411 -7.06 -45.18 -15.35
CA TYR A 411 -7.03 -46.56 -14.82
C TYR A 411 -5.60 -47.06 -14.74
N THR A 412 -5.37 -47.99 -13.79
CA THR A 412 -4.21 -48.86 -13.84
C THR A 412 -4.33 -49.86 -15.00
N LEU A 413 -3.25 -50.53 -15.35
CA LEU A 413 -3.29 -51.62 -16.34
C LEU A 413 -4.18 -52.78 -15.88
N ALA A 414 -4.38 -52.96 -14.57
CA ALA A 414 -5.24 -53.98 -13.97
C ALA A 414 -6.74 -53.58 -14.02
N GLY A 415 -7.07 -52.35 -14.41
CA GLY A 415 -8.44 -51.81 -14.51
C GLY A 415 -8.95 -51.08 -13.27
N ASP A 416 -8.10 -50.84 -12.27
CA ASP A 416 -8.47 -50.07 -11.09
C ASP A 416 -8.49 -48.56 -11.42
N VAL A 417 -9.49 -47.83 -10.98
CA VAL A 417 -9.57 -46.39 -11.14
C VAL A 417 -8.53 -45.71 -10.27
N VAL A 418 -7.63 -44.95 -10.89
CA VAL A 418 -6.60 -44.13 -10.21
C VAL A 418 -7.15 -42.74 -9.90
N ASP A 419 -7.86 -42.14 -10.88
CA ASP A 419 -8.45 -40.81 -10.70
C ASP A 419 -9.59 -40.62 -11.73
N GLN A 420 -10.46 -39.63 -11.42
CA GLN A 420 -11.60 -39.29 -12.26
C GLN A 420 -11.90 -37.77 -12.11
N PHE A 421 -12.14 -37.08 -13.22
CA PHE A 421 -12.57 -35.69 -13.21
C PHE A 421 -13.45 -35.34 -14.40
N ASP A 422 -14.32 -34.34 -14.20
CA ASP A 422 -15.17 -33.79 -15.25
C ASP A 422 -14.50 -32.60 -15.94
N HIS A 423 -14.59 -32.56 -17.26
CA HIS A 423 -14.18 -31.42 -18.09
C HIS A 423 -15.40 -30.71 -18.67
N ASP A 424 -15.52 -29.40 -18.40
CA ASP A 424 -16.49 -28.51 -19.05
C ASP A 424 -15.75 -27.39 -19.79
N GLY A 425 -15.51 -27.59 -21.08
CA GLY A 425 -14.83 -26.61 -21.95
C GLY A 425 -15.67 -25.36 -22.26
N MET A 426 -16.97 -25.36 -21.89
CA MET A 426 -17.83 -24.19 -22.03
C MET A 426 -17.67 -23.20 -20.87
N THR A 427 -17.33 -23.71 -19.70
CA THR A 427 -17.06 -22.92 -18.50
C THR A 427 -15.59 -22.92 -18.13
N TYR A 428 -14.71 -23.16 -19.11
CA TYR A 428 -13.28 -23.32 -18.93
C TYR A 428 -12.69 -22.35 -17.91
N ASN A 429 -12.43 -22.88 -16.74
CA ASN A 429 -11.63 -22.25 -15.74
C ASN A 429 -10.30 -23.03 -15.69
N ALA A 430 -9.20 -22.37 -15.98
CA ALA A 430 -7.89 -22.99 -16.12
C ALA A 430 -7.44 -23.86 -14.94
N SER A 431 -8.15 -23.84 -13.84
CA SER A 431 -7.88 -24.66 -12.65
C SER A 431 -8.15 -26.15 -12.81
N ASP A 432 -8.96 -26.56 -13.82
CA ASP A 432 -9.55 -27.89 -13.83
C ASP A 432 -8.90 -28.89 -14.78
N ILE A 433 -7.85 -28.50 -15.51
CA ILE A 433 -7.29 -29.32 -16.61
C ILE A 433 -5.98 -30.03 -16.22
N ASN A 434 -5.43 -29.73 -15.08
CA ASN A 434 -4.15 -30.32 -14.70
C ASN A 434 -4.37 -31.46 -13.70
N TRP A 435 -4.15 -32.67 -14.15
CA TRP A 435 -3.97 -33.78 -13.24
C TRP A 435 -2.54 -33.75 -12.70
N PHE A 436 -2.42 -33.64 -11.40
CA PHE A 436 -1.15 -33.76 -10.70
C PHE A 436 -1.05 -35.15 -10.12
N GLN A 437 0.08 -35.80 -10.32
CA GLN A 437 0.35 -37.02 -9.59
C GLN A 437 0.48 -36.67 -8.09
N ARG A 438 -0.46 -37.15 -7.29
CA ARG A 438 -0.42 -37.08 -5.82
C ARG A 438 0.52 -38.10 -5.23
#